data_3335bf188c370b15b8f82db344aeb259
#
_entry.id   3335bf188c370b15b8f82db344aeb259
#
_cell.length_a   1.000
_cell.length_b   1.000
_cell.length_c   1.000
_cell.angle_alpha   90.00
_cell.angle_beta   90.00
_cell.angle_gamma   90.00
#
_symmetry.space_group_name_H-M   'P 1'
#
loop_
_entity.id
_entity.type
_entity.pdbx_description
1 polymer ?
#
loop_
_entity_poly.entity_id
_entity_poly.type
_entity_poly.pdbx_seq_one_letter_code
_entity_poly.pdbx_strand_id
1 'polypeptide(L)'
;ENRFVGMKSRGVYETPGGTILHIAHRGIEQLILDGPAMLIRDELMPKYASLIYNGLWFSPEREMLQSLIDESQKNISGEVKVKLYKGNCSLVGRRSPKSIYSEGIVTFEAGNNYDQKDADGFIKLNALRLQQRKRVK
;
A
#
# COMPACT_ATOMS: atom_id res chain seq x y z
N GLU A 1 -14.31 25.38 15.51
CA GLU A 1 -13.64 26.68 15.30
C GLU A 1 -12.25 26.52 14.67
N ASN A 2 -11.38 25.71 15.27
CA ASN A 2 -10.03 25.50 14.75
C ASN A 2 -9.98 24.98 13.31
N ARG A 3 -11.02 24.30 12.85
CA ARG A 3 -11.13 23.79 11.47
C ARG A 3 -11.34 24.92 10.47
N PHE A 4 -12.13 25.94 10.81
CA PHE A 4 -12.43 27.06 9.92
C PHE A 4 -11.22 27.97 9.72
N VAL A 5 -10.33 28.06 10.69
CA VAL A 5 -9.10 28.85 10.60
C VAL A 5 -7.88 28.02 10.17
N GLY A 6 -8.09 26.79 9.74
CA GLY A 6 -7.01 25.92 9.27
C GLY A 6 -6.09 25.37 10.37
N MET A 7 -6.38 25.63 11.63
CA MET A 7 -5.62 25.09 12.76
C MET A 7 -6.05 23.66 13.07
N LYS A 8 -5.07 22.81 13.35
CA LYS A 8 -5.31 21.42 13.80
C LYS A 8 -4.93 21.30 15.28
N SER A 9 -5.93 20.96 16.10
CA SER A 9 -5.68 20.49 17.45
C SER A 9 -5.18 19.05 17.39
N ARG A 10 -4.01 18.76 17.96
CA ARG A 10 -3.44 17.41 18.03
C ARG A 10 -3.31 16.97 19.46
N GLY A 11 -3.94 15.84 19.79
CA GLY A 11 -3.61 15.06 20.99
C GLY A 11 -2.60 13.96 20.64
N VAL A 12 -1.74 13.62 21.57
CA VAL A 12 -0.90 12.42 21.45
C VAL A 12 -1.66 11.28 22.11
N TYR A 13 -2.08 10.31 21.30
CA TYR A 13 -2.79 9.13 21.78
C TYR A 13 -2.00 7.87 21.45
N GLU A 14 -1.83 7.01 22.44
CA GLU A 14 -1.23 5.70 22.22
C GLU A 14 -2.30 4.68 21.88
N THR A 15 -2.11 3.94 20.79
CA THR A 15 -2.99 2.86 20.36
C THR A 15 -2.16 1.62 20.03
N PRO A 16 -1.55 0.98 21.05
CA PRO A 16 -0.65 -0.16 20.81
C PRO A 16 -1.34 -1.33 20.09
N GLY A 17 -2.57 -1.65 20.46
CA GLY A 17 -3.37 -2.67 19.78
C GLY A 17 -3.64 -2.32 18.32
N GLY A 18 -4.04 -1.07 18.04
CA GLY A 18 -4.24 -0.58 16.67
C GLY A 18 -2.98 -0.63 15.84
N THR A 19 -1.83 -0.29 16.40
CA THR A 19 -0.53 -0.37 15.73
C THR A 19 -0.17 -1.81 15.37
N ILE A 20 -0.35 -2.76 16.28
CA ILE A 20 -0.09 -4.19 16.05
C ILE A 20 -0.99 -4.71 14.91
N LEU A 21 -2.29 -4.43 14.98
CA LEU A 21 -3.26 -4.84 13.96
C LEU A 21 -2.95 -4.21 12.60
N HIS A 22 -2.56 -2.94 12.55
CA HIS A 22 -2.16 -2.26 11.31
C HIS A 22 -0.94 -2.92 10.67
N ILE A 23 0.10 -3.22 11.45
CA ILE A 23 1.31 -3.89 10.97
C ILE A 23 0.98 -5.29 10.44
N ALA A 24 0.16 -6.05 11.17
CA ALA A 24 -0.25 -7.39 10.77
C ALA A 24 -1.08 -7.36 9.49
N HIS A 25 -2.08 -6.48 9.41
CA HIS A 25 -2.95 -6.32 8.24
C HIS A 25 -2.14 -5.90 7.00
N ARG A 26 -1.26 -4.91 7.14
CA ARG A 26 -0.36 -4.48 6.07
C ARG A 26 0.52 -5.62 5.56
N GLY A 27 0.94 -6.50 6.46
CA GLY A 27 1.72 -7.69 6.12
C GLY A 27 0.99 -8.66 5.18
N ILE A 28 -0.33 -8.83 5.34
CA ILE A 28 -1.14 -9.65 4.44
C ILE A 28 -1.43 -8.92 3.14
N GLU A 29 -1.76 -7.64 3.18
CA GLU A 29 -1.99 -6.84 1.98
C GLU A 29 -0.83 -6.94 0.99
N GLN A 30 0.41 -6.84 1.48
CA GLN A 30 1.61 -6.97 0.66
C GLN A 30 1.81 -8.33 -0.02
N LEU A 31 1.10 -9.37 0.41
CA LEU A 31 1.11 -10.67 -0.26
C LEU A 31 0.05 -10.80 -1.35
N ILE A 32 -1.02 -10.01 -1.27
CA ILE A 32 -2.26 -10.24 -2.04
C ILE A 32 -2.58 -9.08 -2.96
N LEU A 33 -2.35 -7.84 -2.53
CA LEU A 33 -2.61 -6.68 -3.38
C LEU A 33 -1.51 -6.52 -4.42
N ASP A 34 -1.94 -6.28 -5.65
CA ASP A 34 -1.08 -5.80 -6.71
C ASP A 34 -0.45 -4.44 -6.34
N GLY A 35 0.81 -4.23 -6.71
CA GLY A 35 1.58 -3.05 -6.33
C GLY A 35 0.91 -1.73 -6.73
N PRO A 36 0.51 -1.53 -8.01
CA PRO A 36 -0.24 -0.36 -8.45
C PRO A 36 -1.55 -0.12 -7.68
N ALA A 37 -2.34 -1.17 -7.42
CA ALA A 37 -3.57 -1.07 -6.64
C ALA A 37 -3.32 -0.63 -5.20
N MET A 38 -2.25 -1.14 -4.60
CA MET A 38 -1.83 -0.76 -3.25
C MET A 38 -1.41 0.71 -3.19
N LEU A 39 -0.70 1.23 -4.19
CA LEU A 39 -0.30 2.63 -4.28
C LEU A 39 -1.51 3.54 -4.37
N ILE A 40 -2.47 3.26 -5.25
CA ILE A 40 -3.71 4.04 -5.38
C ILE A 40 -4.44 4.13 -4.04
N ARG A 41 -4.60 3.00 -3.35
CA ARG A 41 -5.22 2.98 -2.04
C ARG A 41 -4.45 3.84 -1.04
N ASP A 42 -3.14 3.71 -0.97
CA ASP A 42 -2.30 4.44 -0.02
C ASP A 42 -2.33 5.97 -0.26
N GLU A 43 -2.41 6.41 -1.52
CA GLU A 43 -2.58 7.81 -1.89
C GLU A 43 -3.93 8.39 -1.43
N LEU A 44 -4.97 7.55 -1.37
CA LEU A 44 -6.30 7.98 -0.98
C LEU A 44 -6.54 7.93 0.55
N MET A 45 -5.75 7.17 1.30
CA MET A 45 -5.91 7.05 2.75
C MET A 45 -5.84 8.38 3.51
N PRO A 46 -4.94 9.33 3.21
CA PRO A 46 -4.94 10.64 3.87
C PRO A 46 -6.22 11.44 3.63
N LYS A 47 -6.83 11.31 2.45
CA LYS A 47 -8.11 11.95 2.13
C LYS A 47 -9.24 11.35 2.96
N TYR A 48 -9.30 10.02 3.01
CA TYR A 48 -10.27 9.30 3.84
C TYR A 48 -10.14 9.69 5.32
N ALA A 49 -8.93 9.67 5.86
CA ALA A 49 -8.65 10.08 7.23
C ALA A 49 -9.09 11.53 7.52
N SER A 50 -8.87 12.44 6.56
CA SER A 50 -9.28 13.84 6.67
C SER A 50 -10.80 13.99 6.72
N LEU A 51 -11.55 13.23 5.93
CA LEU A 51 -13.01 13.24 5.98
C LEU A 51 -13.53 12.78 7.34
N ILE A 52 -13.00 11.68 7.88
CA ILE A 52 -13.37 11.17 9.20
C ILE A 52 -13.03 12.19 10.30
N TYR A 53 -11.81 12.73 10.27
CA TYR A 53 -11.36 13.73 11.22
C TYR A 53 -12.25 14.98 11.25
N ASN A 54 -12.75 15.40 10.08
CA ASN A 54 -13.64 16.55 9.94
C ASN A 54 -15.11 16.22 10.23
N GLY A 55 -15.44 14.99 10.63
CA GLY A 55 -16.81 14.60 10.97
C GLY A 55 -17.72 14.36 9.77
N LEU A 56 -17.14 14.14 8.58
CA LEU A 56 -17.86 13.92 7.32
C LEU A 56 -18.14 12.43 7.07
N TRP A 57 -18.55 11.71 8.12
CA TRP A 57 -18.81 10.27 8.03
C TRP A 57 -19.90 9.89 7.02
N PHE A 58 -20.92 10.72 6.88
CA PHE A 58 -22.06 10.50 5.98
C PHE A 58 -21.95 11.27 4.66
N SER A 59 -20.76 11.74 4.31
CA SER A 59 -20.55 12.47 3.06
C SER A 59 -20.40 11.53 1.86
N PRO A 60 -20.84 11.93 0.65
CA PRO A 60 -20.70 11.15 -0.58
C PRO A 60 -19.24 10.78 -0.88
N GLU A 61 -18.31 11.69 -0.60
CA GLU A 61 -16.87 11.47 -0.83
C GLU A 61 -16.34 10.34 0.04
N ARG A 62 -16.78 10.27 1.30
CA ARG A 62 -16.40 9.17 2.20
C ARG A 62 -16.97 7.84 1.68
N GLU A 63 -18.20 7.82 1.21
CA GLU A 63 -18.84 6.61 0.65
C GLU A 63 -18.13 6.10 -0.59
N MET A 64 -17.73 7.01 -1.50
CA MET A 64 -16.93 6.67 -2.67
C MET A 64 -15.59 6.03 -2.29
N LEU A 65 -14.86 6.65 -1.34
CA LEU A 65 -13.58 6.12 -0.86
C LEU A 65 -13.76 4.80 -0.11
N GLN A 66 -14.85 4.63 0.64
CA GLN A 66 -15.17 3.37 1.31
C GLN A 66 -15.35 2.23 0.29
N SER A 67 -16.07 2.48 -0.79
CA SER A 67 -16.26 1.48 -1.84
C SER A 67 -14.95 1.02 -2.47
N LEU A 68 -14.00 1.95 -2.66
CA LEU A 68 -12.65 1.62 -3.13
C LEU A 68 -11.90 0.76 -2.10
N ILE A 69 -11.97 1.13 -0.82
CA ILE A 69 -11.34 0.38 0.27
C ILE A 69 -11.92 -1.03 0.31
N ASP A 70 -13.24 -1.15 0.33
CA ASP A 70 -13.93 -2.43 0.42
C ASP A 70 -13.57 -3.34 -0.78
N GLU A 71 -13.49 -2.78 -1.99
CA GLU A 71 -13.04 -3.52 -3.18
C GLU A 71 -11.62 -4.07 -2.99
N SER A 72 -10.71 -3.23 -2.50
CA SER A 72 -9.31 -3.62 -2.26
C SER A 72 -9.17 -4.73 -1.21
N GLN A 73 -10.14 -4.84 -0.28
CA GLN A 73 -10.08 -5.77 0.84
C GLN A 73 -10.76 -7.13 0.59
N LYS A 74 -11.52 -7.30 -0.48
CA LYS A 74 -12.31 -8.53 -0.77
C LYS A 74 -11.52 -9.83 -0.70
N ASN A 75 -10.25 -9.79 -1.06
CA ASN A 75 -9.40 -10.97 -1.11
C ASN A 75 -8.39 -11.04 0.05
N ILE A 76 -8.34 -10.02 0.89
CA ILE A 76 -7.36 -9.95 1.97
C ILE A 76 -7.74 -10.94 3.07
N SER A 77 -7.04 -12.08 3.06
CA SER A 77 -7.23 -13.16 4.03
C SER A 77 -5.94 -13.93 4.22
N GLY A 78 -5.58 -14.23 5.45
CA GLY A 78 -4.36 -14.97 5.73
C GLY A 78 -3.98 -14.96 7.20
N GLU A 79 -2.80 -15.48 7.48
CA GLU A 79 -2.24 -15.56 8.82
C GLU A 79 -0.95 -14.74 8.90
N VAL A 80 -0.80 -14.03 10.00
CA VAL A 80 0.40 -13.26 10.31
C VAL A 80 0.92 -13.61 11.68
N LYS A 81 2.23 -13.85 11.76
CA LYS A 81 2.93 -14.02 13.02
C LYS A 81 3.77 -12.78 13.31
N VAL A 82 3.48 -12.11 14.41
CA VAL A 82 4.22 -10.94 14.87
C VAL A 82 5.00 -11.26 16.15
N LYS A 83 6.15 -10.63 16.32
CA LYS A 83 6.94 -10.65 17.54
C LYS A 83 6.87 -9.28 18.20
N LEU A 84 6.41 -9.27 19.44
CA LEU A 84 6.39 -8.06 20.28
C LEU A 84 7.59 -8.09 21.22
N TYR A 85 8.40 -7.04 21.18
CA TYR A 85 9.57 -6.92 22.05
C TYR A 85 9.95 -5.47 22.30
N LYS A 86 10.00 -5.08 23.57
CA LYS A 86 10.44 -3.74 24.01
C LYS A 86 9.83 -2.59 23.19
N GLY A 87 8.52 -2.58 23.05
CA GLY A 87 7.76 -1.55 22.33
C GLY A 87 7.78 -1.70 20.79
N ASN A 88 8.47 -2.70 20.24
CA ASN A 88 8.49 -2.98 18.82
C ASN A 88 7.52 -4.12 18.45
N CYS A 89 6.90 -4.00 17.29
CA CYS A 89 6.12 -5.04 16.65
C CYS A 89 6.78 -5.41 15.32
N SER A 90 7.33 -6.59 15.23
CA SER A 90 8.05 -7.07 14.05
C SER A 90 7.28 -8.22 13.39
N LEU A 91 7.15 -8.14 12.08
CA LEU A 91 6.58 -9.21 11.27
C LEU A 91 7.60 -10.34 11.13
N VAL A 92 7.27 -11.55 11.62
CA VAL A 92 8.17 -12.71 11.60
C VAL A 92 7.68 -13.85 10.73
N GLY A 93 6.45 -13.78 10.23
CA GLY A 93 5.89 -14.75 9.29
C GLY A 93 4.54 -14.32 8.79
N ARG A 94 4.22 -14.72 7.56
CA ARG A 94 2.93 -14.45 6.94
C ARG A 94 2.62 -15.51 5.88
N ARG A 95 1.36 -15.87 5.74
CA ARG A 95 0.90 -16.76 4.67
C ARG A 95 -0.53 -16.42 4.25
N SER A 96 -0.83 -16.63 2.99
CA SER A 96 -2.17 -16.52 2.44
C SER A 96 -2.35 -17.52 1.30
N PRO A 97 -3.52 -18.16 1.20
CA PRO A 97 -3.86 -18.99 0.04
C PRO A 97 -4.10 -18.15 -1.23
N LYS A 98 -4.25 -16.83 -1.08
CA LYS A 98 -4.45 -15.87 -2.16
C LYS A 98 -3.20 -15.04 -2.46
N SER A 99 -2.03 -15.49 -2.01
CA SER A 99 -0.78 -14.81 -2.30
C SER A 99 -0.50 -14.75 -3.79
N ILE A 100 -0.16 -13.57 -4.29
CA ILE A 100 0.33 -13.36 -5.67
C ILE A 100 1.86 -13.52 -5.77
N TYR A 101 2.53 -13.77 -4.66
CA TYR A 101 3.96 -14.04 -4.65
C TYR A 101 4.25 -15.36 -5.36
N SER A 102 5.15 -15.32 -6.33
CA SER A 102 5.62 -16.48 -7.08
C SER A 102 7.14 -16.50 -7.09
N GLU A 103 7.73 -17.48 -6.42
CA GLU A 103 9.18 -17.65 -6.35
C GLU A 103 9.81 -17.78 -7.74
N GLY A 104 9.15 -18.50 -8.66
CA GLY A 104 9.64 -18.70 -10.02
C GLY A 104 9.65 -17.43 -10.89
N ILE A 105 8.96 -16.35 -10.48
CA ILE A 105 8.97 -15.07 -11.20
C ILE A 105 9.99 -14.11 -10.58
N VAL A 106 10.18 -14.16 -9.27
CA VAL A 106 11.01 -13.18 -8.54
C VAL A 106 12.47 -13.61 -8.37
N THR A 107 12.83 -14.84 -8.76
CA THR A 107 14.22 -15.29 -8.71
C THR A 107 15.05 -14.66 -9.84
N PHE A 108 16.31 -14.36 -9.55
CA PHE A 108 17.31 -13.90 -10.53
C PHE A 108 18.10 -15.06 -11.17
N GLU A 109 17.78 -16.31 -10.84
CA GLU A 109 18.45 -17.49 -11.38
C GLU A 109 18.05 -17.77 -12.83
N ALA A 110 18.92 -18.43 -13.59
CA ALA A 110 18.62 -18.85 -14.94
C ALA A 110 17.48 -19.87 -14.96
N GLY A 111 16.48 -19.67 -15.83
CA GLY A 111 15.30 -20.55 -15.92
C GLY A 111 13.99 -19.93 -15.45
N ASN A 112 13.95 -18.61 -15.32
CA ASN A 112 12.76 -17.83 -14.97
C ASN A 112 11.61 -18.03 -15.95
N ASN A 113 10.37 -17.82 -15.46
CA ASN A 113 9.13 -17.89 -16.24
C ASN A 113 8.96 -16.74 -17.26
N TYR A 114 9.91 -15.82 -17.37
CA TYR A 114 9.91 -14.74 -18.38
C TYR A 114 11.31 -14.57 -19.00
N ASP A 115 11.36 -14.05 -20.23
CA ASP A 115 12.63 -13.75 -20.92
C ASP A 115 13.16 -12.39 -20.43
N GLN A 116 14.32 -12.41 -19.77
CA GLN A 116 14.98 -11.18 -19.26
C GLN A 116 15.37 -10.23 -20.39
N LYS A 117 15.48 -10.68 -21.65
CA LYS A 117 15.74 -9.81 -22.81
C LYS A 117 14.62 -8.83 -23.06
N ASP A 118 13.40 -9.13 -22.63
CA ASP A 118 12.26 -8.22 -22.75
C ASP A 118 12.49 -6.90 -21.97
N ALA A 119 13.32 -6.93 -20.94
CA ALA A 119 13.71 -5.74 -20.19
C ALA A 119 14.45 -4.71 -21.06
N ASP A 120 15.19 -5.12 -22.09
CA ASP A 120 15.90 -4.22 -23.01
C ASP A 120 14.91 -3.31 -23.76
N GLY A 121 13.82 -3.87 -24.25
CA GLY A 121 12.76 -3.11 -24.92
C GLY A 121 12.09 -2.11 -24.00
N PHE A 122 11.74 -2.55 -22.81
CA PHE A 122 11.14 -1.71 -21.76
C PHE A 122 12.06 -0.52 -21.40
N ILE A 123 13.35 -0.78 -21.15
CA ILE A 123 14.33 0.25 -20.81
C ILE A 123 14.48 1.25 -21.95
N LYS A 124 14.60 0.78 -23.20
CA LYS A 124 14.74 1.64 -24.39
C LYS A 124 13.54 2.58 -24.54
N LEU A 125 12.30 2.05 -24.43
CA LEU A 125 11.08 2.86 -24.54
C LEU A 125 10.98 3.90 -23.44
N ASN A 126 11.25 3.53 -22.19
CA ASN A 126 11.24 4.47 -21.07
C ASN A 126 12.33 5.55 -21.18
N ALA A 127 13.48 5.22 -21.78
CA ALA A 127 14.58 6.16 -21.98
C ALA A 127 14.29 7.21 -23.06
N LEU A 128 13.36 6.99 -23.99
CA LEU A 128 13.08 7.91 -25.09
C LEU A 128 12.75 9.32 -24.61
N ARG A 129 11.92 9.45 -23.58
CA ARG A 129 11.58 10.74 -22.98
C ARG A 129 12.81 11.49 -22.46
N LEU A 130 13.72 10.77 -21.81
CA LEU A 130 14.95 11.35 -21.25
C LEU A 130 15.94 11.74 -22.35
N GLN A 131 16.02 10.96 -23.44
CA GLN A 131 16.83 11.28 -24.61
C GLN A 131 16.34 12.57 -25.29
N GLN A 132 15.00 12.74 -25.45
CA GLN A 132 14.44 13.96 -26.02
C GLN A 132 14.73 15.17 -25.14
N ARG A 133 14.62 15.05 -23.84
CA ARG A 133 14.95 16.12 -22.89
C ARG A 133 16.43 16.56 -22.99
N LYS A 134 17.35 15.62 -23.23
CA LYS A 134 18.77 15.92 -23.40
C LYS A 134 19.08 16.72 -24.67
N ARG A 135 18.27 16.57 -25.72
CA ARG A 135 18.45 17.31 -26.99
C ARG A 135 18.05 18.79 -26.88
N VAL A 136 17.23 19.15 -25.90
CA VAL A 136 16.70 20.52 -25.71
C VAL A 136 17.51 21.30 -24.67
N LYS A 137 18.44 20.68 -23.97
CA LYS A 137 19.42 21.32 -23.08
C LYS A 137 20.71 21.64 -23.82
#